data_8bcf32a03d9603e910b14251fb5c815b
#
_entry.id   8bcf32a03d9603e910b14251fb5c815b
#
_cell.length_a   1.000
_cell.length_b   1.000
_cell.length_c   1.000
_cell.angle_alpha   90.00
_cell.angle_beta   90.00
_cell.angle_gamma   90.00
#
_symmetry.space_group_name_H-M   'P 1'
#
loop_
_entity.id
_entity.type
_entity.pdbx_description
1 polymer ?
#
loop_
_entity_poly.entity_id
_entity_poly.type
_entity_poly.pdbx_seq_one_letter_code
_entity_poly.pdbx_strand_id
1 'polypeptide(L)'
;MKKAFTLIEVLISVFIVFLVVTAIYNFFSNTRFLIQKMEEVKKFNQVSSIMFIEKKGKNLYESLIDFNITNDKIIKDLKNYKLNIETIPQFENEFNNTHFFVNKLKVYDKNYSTYVYEIGIKDKNETLNK
;
A
#
# COMPACT_ATOMS: atom_id res chain seq x y z
N MET A 1 39.05 -45.90 -26.23
CA MET A 1 38.10 -46.65 -25.36
C MET A 1 37.00 -45.72 -24.92
N LYS A 2 35.74 -45.94 -25.32
CA LYS A 2 34.59 -45.21 -24.83
C LYS A 2 34.29 -45.71 -23.44
N LYS A 3 34.51 -44.87 -22.42
CA LYS A 3 34.10 -45.18 -21.04
C LYS A 3 32.57 -45.17 -20.99
N ALA A 4 31.95 -46.31 -20.73
CA ALA A 4 30.52 -46.38 -20.46
C ALA A 4 30.26 -45.75 -19.05
N PHE A 5 29.25 -44.91 -18.96
CA PHE A 5 28.82 -44.37 -17.68
C PHE A 5 28.38 -45.51 -16.75
N THR A 6 28.81 -45.44 -15.50
CA THR A 6 28.38 -46.41 -14.50
C THR A 6 26.94 -46.09 -14.10
N LEU A 7 26.16 -47.11 -13.73
CA LEU A 7 24.80 -46.96 -13.29
C LEU A 7 24.68 -45.97 -12.14
N ILE A 8 25.68 -45.92 -11.25
CA ILE A 8 25.75 -45.01 -10.10
C ILE A 8 25.93 -43.54 -10.52
N GLU A 9 26.72 -43.25 -11.55
CA GLU A 9 26.91 -41.90 -12.07
C GLU A 9 25.60 -41.33 -12.65
N VAL A 10 24.85 -42.18 -13.36
CA VAL A 10 23.54 -41.79 -13.91
C VAL A 10 22.56 -41.50 -12.78
N LEU A 11 22.53 -42.31 -11.71
CA LEU A 11 21.64 -42.17 -10.57
C LEU A 11 21.93 -40.89 -9.77
N ILE A 12 23.23 -40.62 -9.55
CA ILE A 12 23.65 -39.39 -8.86
C ILE A 12 23.31 -38.15 -9.71
N SER A 13 23.51 -38.23 -11.03
CA SER A 13 23.20 -37.11 -11.95
C SER A 13 21.69 -36.78 -11.95
N VAL A 14 20.83 -37.79 -11.97
CA VAL A 14 19.37 -37.63 -11.91
C VAL A 14 18.94 -37.03 -10.54
N PHE A 15 19.58 -37.48 -9.47
CA PHE A 15 19.29 -36.96 -8.12
C PHE A 15 19.67 -35.48 -8.00
N ILE A 16 20.83 -35.07 -8.52
CA ILE A 16 21.26 -33.65 -8.53
C ILE A 16 20.29 -32.81 -9.34
N VAL A 17 19.90 -33.27 -10.53
CA VAL A 17 18.92 -32.56 -11.38
C VAL A 17 17.59 -32.38 -10.64
N PHE A 18 17.11 -33.43 -9.95
CA PHE A 18 15.88 -33.33 -9.16
C PHE A 18 15.95 -32.28 -8.03
N LEU A 19 17.08 -32.22 -7.31
CA LEU A 19 17.31 -31.21 -6.27
C LEU A 19 17.29 -29.79 -6.83
N VAL A 20 17.96 -29.58 -7.99
CA VAL A 20 18.00 -28.27 -8.64
C VAL A 20 16.62 -27.83 -9.11
N VAL A 21 15.87 -28.73 -9.76
CA VAL A 21 14.51 -28.44 -10.22
C VAL A 21 13.59 -28.08 -9.06
N THR A 22 13.69 -28.83 -7.95
CA THR A 22 12.90 -28.54 -6.73
C THR A 22 13.24 -27.20 -6.14
N ALA A 23 14.52 -26.83 -6.08
CA ALA A 23 14.97 -25.53 -5.58
C ALA A 23 14.44 -24.38 -6.45
N ILE A 24 14.52 -24.53 -7.76
CA ILE A 24 14.00 -23.55 -8.72
C ILE A 24 12.48 -23.39 -8.57
N TYR A 25 11.74 -24.49 -8.45
CA TYR A 25 10.29 -24.46 -8.26
C TYR A 25 9.89 -23.69 -7.00
N ASN A 26 10.56 -23.97 -5.87
CA ASN A 26 10.32 -23.25 -4.61
C ASN A 26 10.64 -21.76 -4.72
N PHE A 27 11.71 -21.40 -5.41
CA PHE A 27 12.06 -20.00 -5.67
C PHE A 27 10.96 -19.27 -6.46
N PHE A 28 10.47 -19.85 -7.56
CA PHE A 28 9.40 -19.25 -8.35
C PHE A 28 8.08 -19.12 -7.57
N SER A 29 7.73 -20.12 -6.78
CA SER A 29 6.53 -20.08 -5.93
C SER A 29 6.58 -18.93 -4.92
N ASN A 30 7.69 -18.77 -4.21
CA ASN A 30 7.90 -17.68 -3.26
C ASN A 30 7.90 -16.31 -3.95
N THR A 31 8.52 -16.20 -5.12
CA THR A 31 8.56 -14.96 -5.89
C THR A 31 7.16 -14.51 -6.32
N ARG A 32 6.31 -15.42 -6.80
CA ARG A 32 4.92 -15.10 -7.14
C ARG A 32 4.13 -14.57 -5.95
N PHE A 33 4.28 -15.21 -4.79
CA PHE A 33 3.63 -14.74 -3.56
C PHE A 33 4.07 -13.33 -3.18
N LEU A 34 5.37 -13.04 -3.27
CA LEU A 34 5.92 -11.71 -2.98
C LEU A 34 5.40 -10.65 -3.95
N ILE A 35 5.32 -10.96 -5.25
CA ILE A 35 4.78 -10.05 -6.26
C ILE A 35 3.31 -9.71 -5.94
N GLN A 36 2.47 -10.70 -5.63
CA GLN A 36 1.08 -10.47 -5.25
C GLN A 36 0.97 -9.56 -4.02
N LYS A 37 1.79 -9.81 -3.00
CA LYS A 37 1.84 -8.96 -1.80
C LYS A 37 2.26 -7.52 -2.12
N MET A 38 3.26 -7.35 -2.98
CA MET A 38 3.69 -6.02 -3.42
C MET A 38 2.59 -5.27 -4.19
N GLU A 39 1.82 -5.95 -5.04
CA GLU A 39 0.69 -5.36 -5.75
C GLU A 39 -0.41 -4.90 -4.79
N GLU A 40 -0.74 -5.70 -3.77
CA GLU A 40 -1.71 -5.32 -2.72
C GLU A 40 -1.26 -4.07 -1.95
N VAL A 41 0.00 -4.06 -1.48
CA VAL A 41 0.58 -2.90 -0.76
C VAL A 41 0.64 -1.66 -1.64
N LYS A 42 1.04 -1.81 -2.92
CA LYS A 42 1.06 -0.71 -3.88
C LYS A 42 -0.33 -0.13 -4.07
N LYS A 43 -1.35 -0.97 -4.25
CA LYS A 43 -2.74 -0.54 -4.40
C LYS A 43 -3.23 0.20 -3.14
N PHE A 44 -2.96 -0.34 -1.96
CA PHE A 44 -3.28 0.30 -0.69
C PHE A 44 -2.64 1.69 -0.57
N ASN A 45 -1.35 1.82 -0.88
CA ASN A 45 -0.64 3.11 -0.80
C ASN A 45 -1.17 4.13 -1.81
N GLN A 46 -1.50 3.72 -3.03
CA GLN A 46 -2.08 4.61 -4.04
C GLN A 46 -3.44 5.15 -3.60
N VAL A 47 -4.30 4.28 -3.07
CA VAL A 47 -5.63 4.66 -2.61
C VAL A 47 -5.56 5.54 -1.35
N SER A 48 -4.65 5.21 -0.42
CA SER A 48 -4.41 6.00 0.79
C SER A 48 -3.93 7.41 0.47
N SER A 49 -3.12 7.58 -0.57
CA SER A 49 -2.64 8.90 -1.01
C SER A 49 -3.79 9.80 -1.44
N ILE A 50 -4.80 9.27 -2.10
CA ILE A 50 -6.00 10.03 -2.50
C ILE A 50 -6.77 10.50 -1.26
N MET A 51 -6.95 9.63 -0.27
CA MET A 51 -7.67 9.98 0.97
C MET A 51 -6.97 11.04 1.80
N PHE A 52 -5.62 11.07 1.79
CA PHE A 52 -4.87 12.11 2.48
C PHE A 52 -5.06 13.50 1.85
N ILE A 53 -5.26 13.58 0.54
CA ILE A 53 -5.50 14.84 -0.16
C ILE A 53 -6.87 15.40 0.17
N GLU A 54 -7.89 14.56 0.25
CA GLU A 54 -9.28 15.01 0.42
C GLU A 54 -9.70 15.29 1.86
N LYS A 55 -8.98 14.79 2.85
CA LYS A 55 -9.21 15.01 4.31
C LYS A 55 -10.62 14.70 4.83
N LYS A 56 -11.55 14.32 4.00
CA LYS A 56 -12.92 13.95 4.38
C LYS A 56 -13.11 12.48 4.07
N GLY A 57 -13.72 11.73 4.98
CA GLY A 57 -14.13 10.35 4.79
C GLY A 57 -15.22 10.19 3.73
N LYS A 58 -15.04 10.85 2.61
CA LYS A 58 -15.84 10.67 1.42
C LYS A 58 -15.59 9.27 0.85
N ASN A 59 -16.61 8.73 0.25
CA ASN A 59 -16.52 7.51 -0.50
C ASN A 59 -15.44 7.72 -1.59
N LEU A 60 -14.44 6.84 -1.67
CA LEU A 60 -13.40 6.88 -2.70
C LEU A 60 -13.94 7.12 -4.13
N TYR A 61 -15.19 6.72 -4.38
CA TYR A 61 -15.87 6.96 -5.63
C TYR A 61 -16.13 8.45 -5.93
N GLU A 62 -16.43 9.24 -4.89
CA GLU A 62 -16.63 10.69 -5.04
C GLU A 62 -15.32 11.40 -5.39
N SER A 63 -14.22 10.96 -4.77
CA SER A 63 -12.88 11.44 -5.09
C SER A 63 -12.47 11.19 -6.54
N LEU A 64 -12.89 10.06 -7.12
CA LEU A 64 -12.61 9.74 -8.53
C LEU A 64 -13.30 10.71 -9.51
N ILE A 65 -14.49 11.18 -9.14
CA ILE A 65 -15.23 12.17 -9.95
C ILE A 65 -14.48 13.50 -9.92
N ASP A 66 -14.01 13.93 -8.75
CA ASP A 66 -13.27 15.18 -8.57
C ASP A 66 -11.93 15.16 -9.35
N PHE A 67 -11.28 14.00 -9.47
CA PHE A 67 -10.05 13.81 -10.26
C PHE A 67 -10.29 13.49 -11.75
N ASN A 68 -11.56 13.50 -12.21
CA ASN A 68 -11.95 13.25 -13.61
C ASN A 68 -11.43 11.89 -14.16
N ILE A 69 -11.37 10.86 -13.31
CA ILE A 69 -10.91 9.52 -13.68
C ILE A 69 -12.06 8.78 -14.37
N THR A 70 -11.91 8.51 -15.67
CA THR A 70 -12.93 7.88 -16.51
C THR A 70 -12.70 6.40 -16.80
N ASN A 71 -11.64 5.81 -16.27
CA ASN A 71 -11.31 4.40 -16.52
C ASN A 71 -12.19 3.47 -15.69
N ASP A 72 -13.13 2.75 -16.36
CA ASP A 72 -14.10 1.86 -15.73
C ASP A 72 -13.48 0.77 -14.84
N LYS A 73 -12.31 0.26 -15.20
CA LYS A 73 -11.61 -0.76 -14.41
C LYS A 73 -11.12 -0.18 -13.08
N ILE A 74 -10.53 1.01 -13.10
CA ILE A 74 -10.06 1.71 -11.90
C ILE A 74 -11.26 2.07 -11.02
N ILE A 75 -12.34 2.59 -11.60
CA ILE A 75 -13.57 2.93 -10.89
C ILE A 75 -14.15 1.71 -10.17
N LYS A 76 -14.27 0.57 -10.87
CA LYS A 76 -14.80 -0.67 -10.30
C LYS A 76 -13.93 -1.21 -9.16
N ASP A 77 -12.63 -1.16 -9.32
CA ASP A 77 -11.65 -1.61 -8.32
C ASP A 77 -11.68 -0.75 -7.05
N LEU A 78 -11.82 0.58 -7.22
CA LEU A 78 -11.81 1.52 -6.10
C LEU A 78 -13.17 1.63 -5.40
N LYS A 79 -14.29 1.42 -6.10
CA LYS A 79 -15.64 1.41 -5.51
C LYS A 79 -15.80 0.36 -4.40
N ASN A 80 -15.10 -0.76 -4.53
CA ASN A 80 -15.14 -1.87 -3.57
C ASN A 80 -14.07 -1.73 -2.46
N TYR A 81 -13.21 -0.72 -2.53
CA TYR A 81 -12.13 -0.53 -1.58
C TYR A 81 -12.61 0.34 -0.41
N LYS A 82 -12.74 -0.26 0.76
CA LYS A 82 -13.16 0.45 1.98
C LYS A 82 -11.95 0.76 2.84
N LEU A 83 -11.63 2.03 2.96
CA LEU A 83 -10.61 2.54 3.87
C LEU A 83 -11.27 3.39 4.96
N ASN A 84 -10.65 3.36 6.13
CA ASN A 84 -10.99 4.24 7.24
C ASN A 84 -9.91 5.30 7.38
N ILE A 85 -10.33 6.52 7.72
CA ILE A 85 -9.43 7.62 8.06
C ILE A 85 -9.67 8.05 9.50
N GLU A 86 -8.59 8.24 10.23
CA GLU A 86 -8.62 8.69 11.62
C GLU A 86 -7.64 9.85 11.78
N THR A 87 -8.10 10.93 12.41
CA THR A 87 -7.25 12.08 12.74
C THR A 87 -6.91 12.03 14.23
N ILE A 88 -5.65 11.92 14.55
CA ILE A 88 -5.13 11.84 15.92
C ILE A 88 -4.33 13.10 16.20
N PRO A 89 -4.82 14.03 17.05
CA PRO A 89 -4.06 15.21 17.43
C PRO A 89 -2.78 14.78 18.18
N GLN A 90 -1.64 15.34 17.78
CA GLN A 90 -0.35 15.05 18.39
C GLN A 90 0.18 16.22 19.21
N PHE A 91 0.00 17.40 18.69
CA PHE A 91 0.47 18.63 19.32
C PHE A 91 -0.43 19.80 18.96
N GLU A 92 -0.70 20.64 19.92
CA GLU A 92 -1.51 21.83 19.79
C GLU A 92 -0.95 22.91 20.72
N ASN A 93 -0.67 24.10 20.18
CA ASN A 93 -0.17 25.23 20.97
C ASN A 93 -0.69 26.54 20.40
N GLU A 94 -0.92 27.53 21.27
CA GLU A 94 -1.32 28.88 20.91
C GLU A 94 -0.21 29.87 21.26
N PHE A 95 0.13 30.75 20.32
CA PHE A 95 1.05 31.85 20.52
C PHE A 95 0.57 33.08 19.75
N ASN A 96 0.39 34.20 20.44
CA ASN A 96 -0.02 35.51 19.87
C ASN A 96 -1.23 35.44 18.92
N ASN A 97 -2.35 34.82 19.34
CA ASN A 97 -3.54 34.58 18.50
C ASN A 97 -3.36 33.61 17.32
N THR A 98 -2.21 33.00 17.19
CA THR A 98 -1.94 31.99 16.15
C THR A 98 -1.98 30.60 16.79
N HIS A 99 -2.77 29.73 16.21
CA HIS A 99 -2.93 28.35 16.66
C HIS A 99 -2.10 27.41 15.77
N PHE A 100 -1.13 26.76 16.37
CA PHE A 100 -0.27 25.77 15.73
C PHE A 100 -0.78 24.37 16.08
N PHE A 101 -0.91 23.51 15.09
CA PHE A 101 -1.31 22.13 15.32
C PHE A 101 -0.52 21.14 14.48
N VAL A 102 -0.32 19.95 15.03
CA VAL A 102 0.21 18.78 14.35
C VAL A 102 -0.77 17.63 14.56
N ASN A 103 -1.35 17.17 13.47
CA ASN A 103 -2.23 16.01 13.47
C ASN A 103 -1.57 14.83 12.75
N LYS A 104 -1.79 13.63 13.28
CA LYS A 104 -1.46 12.39 12.60
C LYS A 104 -2.72 11.88 11.91
N LEU A 105 -2.73 11.91 10.57
CA LEU A 105 -3.77 11.32 9.75
C LEU A 105 -3.40 9.87 9.48
N LYS A 106 -4.19 8.92 9.99
CA LYS A 106 -3.99 7.49 9.80
C LYS A 106 -5.06 6.95 8.86
N VAL A 107 -4.63 6.33 7.76
CA VAL A 107 -5.50 5.57 6.86
C VAL A 107 -5.23 4.10 7.06
N TYR A 108 -6.29 3.29 7.19
CA TYR A 108 -6.14 1.87 7.45
C TYR A 108 -7.30 1.05 6.89
N ASP A 109 -6.99 -0.21 6.59
CA ASP A 109 -7.95 -1.28 6.35
C ASP A 109 -7.73 -2.43 7.35
N LYS A 110 -8.21 -3.63 7.03
CA LYS A 110 -8.02 -4.83 7.88
C LYS A 110 -6.57 -5.32 7.95
N ASN A 111 -5.78 -5.08 6.89
CA ASN A 111 -4.47 -5.70 6.71
C ASN A 111 -3.33 -4.69 6.76
N TYR A 112 -3.60 -3.43 6.38
CA TYR A 112 -2.58 -2.41 6.18
C TYR A 112 -2.97 -1.10 6.87
N SER A 113 -1.96 -0.34 7.28
CA SER A 113 -2.14 1.03 7.77
C SER A 113 -0.98 1.90 7.34
N THR A 114 -1.26 3.15 7.02
CA THR A 114 -0.28 4.19 6.74
C THR A 114 -0.69 5.49 7.39
N TYR A 115 0.25 6.42 7.54
CA TYR A 115 -0.05 7.71 8.15
C TYR A 115 0.79 8.82 7.54
N VAL A 116 0.28 10.04 7.63
CA VAL A 116 1.01 11.29 7.36
C VAL A 116 0.81 12.26 8.50
N TYR A 117 1.73 13.20 8.66
CA TYR A 117 1.57 14.30 9.58
C TYR A 117 1.08 15.54 8.85
N GLU A 118 0.01 16.13 9.37
CA GLU A 118 -0.50 17.42 8.94
C GLU A 118 -0.03 18.48 9.94
N ILE A 119 0.69 19.47 9.43
CA ILE A 119 1.13 20.62 10.20
C ILE A 119 0.34 21.83 9.69
N GLY A 120 -0.33 22.52 10.58
CA GLY A 120 -1.14 23.68 10.21
C GLY A 120 -0.99 24.83 11.17
N ILE A 121 -1.29 26.01 10.64
CA ILE A 121 -1.34 27.27 11.36
C ILE A 121 -2.70 27.87 11.06
N LYS A 122 -3.45 28.25 12.12
CA LYS A 122 -4.74 28.94 12.00
C LYS A 122 -4.71 30.25 12.79
N ASP A 123 -5.07 31.34 12.16
CA ASP A 123 -5.34 32.59 12.84
C ASP A 123 -6.75 32.58 13.44
N LYS A 124 -6.90 33.00 14.70
CA LYS A 124 -8.20 33.09 15.38
C LYS A 124 -9.21 33.98 14.64
N ASN A 125 -8.71 34.94 13.85
CA ASN A 125 -9.55 35.91 13.15
C ASN A 125 -10.23 35.34 11.88
N GLU A 126 -9.83 34.18 11.37
CA GLU A 126 -10.48 33.56 10.20
C GLU A 126 -11.77 32.80 10.50
N THR A 127 -12.08 32.56 11.77
CA THR A 127 -13.27 31.78 12.16
C THR A 127 -14.55 32.63 12.30
N LEU A 128 -14.47 33.96 12.14
CA LEU A 128 -15.61 34.87 12.31
C LEU A 128 -16.36 35.22 10.99
N ASN A 129 -15.91 34.72 9.84
CA ASN A 129 -16.51 35.02 8.53
C ASN A 129 -16.96 33.77 7.77
N LYS A 130 -17.76 32.88 8.42
CA LYS A 130 -18.57 31.88 7.69
C LYS A 130 -19.92 31.72 8.33
#